data_51a9aa4c2faeceebd2b9447362f5a552
#
_entry.id   51a9aa4c2faeceebd2b9447362f5a552
#
_cell.length_a   1.000
_cell.length_b   1.000
_cell.length_c   1.000
_cell.angle_alpha   90.00
_cell.angle_beta   90.00
_cell.angle_gamma   90.00
#
_symmetry.space_group_name_H-M   'P 1'
#
loop_
_entity.id
_entity.type
_entity.pdbx_description
1 polymer ?
#
loop_
_entity_poly.entity_id
_entity_poly.type
_entity_poly.pdbx_seq_one_letter_code
_entity_poly.pdbx_strand_id
1 'polypeptide(L)'
;MDNLRKFKHLLLALMLLAPCGAAWAEWELDNTKSAVNFISIKNDSVGEIHSFASMVGYIGAAGNVQLTINLDSVETLIAVRNERMRELLFDTVTFPSAQLTAQVAPAVLAEAAKGGIVTAELPVILSLHGKEKTLPISVVVVGEGNGSLRVFTARPVLINAADFGLESGVKALQDIAGLRAISNAVPVTVQLLFVQAK
;
A
#
# COMPACT_ATOMS: atom_id res chain seq x y z
N MET A 1 19.95 -69.99 9.32
CA MET A 1 18.60 -69.38 9.27
C MET A 1 18.55 -68.14 10.15
N ASP A 2 19.33 -67.07 9.85
CA ASP A 2 19.35 -65.87 10.69
C ASP A 2 19.70 -64.57 9.92
N ASN A 3 19.37 -64.45 8.66
CA ASN A 3 19.67 -63.26 7.86
C ASN A 3 18.46 -62.53 7.27
N LEU A 4 17.25 -62.78 7.78
CA LEU A 4 16.01 -62.20 7.23
C LEU A 4 15.33 -61.17 8.15
N ARG A 5 15.99 -60.73 9.24
CA ARG A 5 15.36 -59.80 10.22
C ARG A 5 15.95 -58.40 10.27
N LYS A 6 16.96 -58.06 9.47
CA LYS A 6 17.61 -56.71 9.49
C LYS A 6 17.22 -55.77 8.34
N PHE A 7 16.22 -56.08 7.51
CA PHE A 7 15.86 -55.28 6.34
C PHE A 7 14.54 -54.50 6.49
N LYS A 8 14.01 -54.35 7.71
CA LYS A 8 12.68 -53.71 7.96
C LYS A 8 12.70 -52.32 8.58
N HIS A 9 13.84 -51.65 8.75
CA HIS A 9 13.87 -50.33 9.38
C HIS A 9 14.57 -49.21 8.55
N LEU A 10 14.64 -49.36 7.22
CA LEU A 10 15.24 -48.35 6.36
C LEU A 10 14.24 -47.77 5.34
N LEU A 11 13.00 -47.55 5.77
CA LEU A 11 11.96 -46.96 4.93
C LEU A 11 11.06 -46.13 5.85
N LEU A 12 11.45 -44.96 6.28
CA LEU A 12 10.55 -43.87 6.63
C LEU A 12 11.33 -42.64 7.09
N ALA A 13 11.94 -41.88 6.19
CA ALA A 13 12.27 -40.50 6.41
C ALA A 13 12.44 -39.79 5.06
N LEU A 14 11.46 -39.96 4.15
CA LEU A 14 11.30 -39.03 3.05
C LEU A 14 10.43 -37.88 3.59
N MET A 15 11.08 -37.01 4.37
CA MET A 15 10.50 -35.77 4.87
C MET A 15 10.21 -34.91 3.63
N LEU A 16 8.92 -34.74 3.29
CA LEU A 16 8.44 -33.80 2.29
C LEU A 16 8.98 -32.39 2.67
N LEU A 17 10.08 -32.00 2.09
CA LEU A 17 10.39 -30.58 1.91
C LEU A 17 9.33 -30.07 0.91
N ALA A 18 8.19 -29.59 1.43
CA ALA A 18 7.32 -28.74 0.64
C ALA A 18 8.18 -27.57 0.18
N PRO A 19 8.30 -27.30 -1.13
CA PRO A 19 8.96 -26.07 -1.56
C PRO A 19 8.14 -24.93 -0.97
N CYS A 20 8.76 -24.13 -0.10
CA CYS A 20 8.26 -22.83 0.26
C CYS A 20 8.26 -22.04 -1.06
N GLY A 21 7.12 -22.03 -1.74
CA GLY A 21 6.96 -21.35 -3.01
C GLY A 21 7.24 -19.87 -2.73
N ALA A 22 8.41 -19.39 -3.17
CA ALA A 22 8.64 -17.97 -3.26
C ALA A 22 7.49 -17.42 -4.11
N ALA A 23 6.63 -16.61 -3.50
CA ALA A 23 5.57 -15.90 -4.22
C ALA A 23 6.29 -14.87 -5.10
N TRP A 24 6.55 -15.26 -6.35
CA TRP A 24 7.14 -14.35 -7.33
C TRP A 24 6.12 -13.26 -7.62
N ALA A 25 6.58 -12.01 -7.63
CA ALA A 25 5.77 -10.90 -8.13
C ALA A 25 5.41 -11.20 -9.58
N GLU A 26 4.14 -11.07 -9.95
CA GLU A 26 3.70 -11.15 -11.34
C GLU A 26 3.69 -9.77 -11.97
N TRP A 27 3.42 -8.73 -11.14
CA TRP A 27 3.53 -7.33 -11.51
C TRP A 27 4.27 -6.53 -10.45
N GLU A 28 5.07 -5.57 -10.90
CA GLU A 28 5.80 -4.61 -10.07
C GLU A 28 5.30 -3.19 -10.33
N LEU A 29 5.32 -2.35 -9.31
CA LEU A 29 4.90 -0.96 -9.41
C LEU A 29 5.92 -0.13 -10.21
N ASP A 30 5.45 0.54 -11.26
CA ASP A 30 6.20 1.62 -11.91
C ASP A 30 5.96 2.93 -11.12
N ASN A 31 6.87 3.24 -10.20
CA ASN A 31 6.76 4.43 -9.35
C ASN A 31 6.72 5.73 -10.18
N THR A 32 7.36 5.76 -11.36
CA THR A 32 7.44 6.98 -12.18
C THR A 32 6.11 7.34 -12.85
N LYS A 33 5.19 6.38 -12.94
CA LYS A 33 3.85 6.53 -13.52
C LYS A 33 2.73 6.29 -12.51
N SER A 34 3.09 6.30 -11.23
CA SER A 34 2.18 6.10 -10.11
C SER A 34 2.12 7.33 -9.21
N ALA A 35 0.99 7.53 -8.56
CA ALA A 35 0.78 8.64 -7.63
C ALA A 35 -0.14 8.22 -6.48
N VAL A 36 0.21 8.64 -5.28
CA VAL A 36 -0.65 8.69 -4.10
C VAL A 36 -0.74 10.13 -3.67
N ASN A 37 -1.95 10.71 -3.74
CA ASN A 37 -2.21 12.08 -3.34
C ASN A 37 -3.11 12.11 -2.11
N PHE A 38 -2.85 13.05 -1.21
CA PHE A 38 -3.71 13.34 -0.08
C PHE A 38 -3.98 14.83 0.03
N ILE A 39 -5.13 15.19 0.61
CA ILE A 39 -5.58 16.56 0.73
C ILE A 39 -5.61 16.94 2.20
N SER A 40 -4.85 18.00 2.57
CA SER A 40 -5.03 18.67 3.85
C SER A 40 -6.04 19.81 3.70
N ILE A 41 -6.91 19.98 4.70
CA ILE A 41 -7.89 21.08 4.74
C ILE A 41 -7.56 21.92 5.96
N LYS A 42 -7.20 23.18 5.74
CA LYS A 42 -6.86 24.15 6.79
C LYS A 42 -7.86 25.30 6.85
N ASN A 43 -8.03 25.86 8.04
CA ASN A 43 -8.93 26.99 8.29
C ASN A 43 -10.35 26.78 7.72
N ASP A 44 -10.85 25.52 7.85
CA ASP A 44 -12.18 25.04 7.47
C ASP A 44 -12.44 24.94 5.96
N SER A 45 -11.67 25.60 5.10
CA SER A 45 -12.01 25.71 3.66
C SER A 45 -10.84 25.68 2.69
N VAL A 46 -9.60 25.77 3.15
CA VAL A 46 -8.44 25.82 2.25
C VAL A 46 -7.86 24.40 2.08
N GLY A 47 -8.17 23.78 0.95
CA GLY A 47 -7.62 22.49 0.55
C GLY A 47 -6.28 22.62 -0.17
N GLU A 48 -5.31 21.80 0.19
CA GLU A 48 -4.02 21.69 -0.49
C GLU A 48 -3.72 20.23 -0.79
N ILE A 49 -3.25 19.94 -2.02
CA ILE A 49 -2.90 18.61 -2.47
C ILE A 49 -1.42 18.37 -2.20
N HIS A 50 -1.14 17.21 -1.64
CA HIS A 50 0.19 16.71 -1.34
C HIS A 50 0.36 15.32 -1.90
N SER A 51 1.61 14.86 -2.05
CA SER A 51 1.92 13.53 -2.58
C SER A 51 3.10 12.88 -1.85
N PHE A 52 3.38 11.64 -2.24
CA PHE A 52 4.62 10.94 -1.89
C PHE A 52 5.39 10.62 -3.18
N ALA A 53 6.67 10.90 -3.21
CA ALA A 53 7.52 10.73 -4.40
C ALA A 53 8.06 9.30 -4.55
N SER A 54 8.09 8.51 -3.47
CA SER A 54 8.71 7.19 -3.45
C SER A 54 7.79 6.11 -2.90
N MET A 55 7.51 5.13 -3.75
CA MET A 55 6.68 3.98 -3.44
C MET A 55 7.26 2.75 -4.12
N VAL A 56 7.05 1.59 -3.51
CA VAL A 56 7.31 0.28 -4.11
C VAL A 56 6.10 -0.61 -3.89
N GLY A 57 5.82 -1.51 -4.81
CA GLY A 57 4.68 -2.41 -4.66
C GLY A 57 4.74 -3.58 -5.63
N TYR A 58 3.96 -4.60 -5.34
CA TYR A 58 3.83 -5.76 -6.21
C TYR A 58 2.45 -6.38 -6.10
N ILE A 59 2.10 -7.13 -7.13
CA ILE A 59 0.96 -8.03 -7.17
C ILE A 59 1.49 -9.42 -7.50
N GLY A 60 1.22 -10.39 -6.64
CA GLY A 60 1.59 -11.79 -6.87
C GLY A 60 0.54 -12.54 -7.67
N ALA A 61 0.92 -13.66 -8.28
CA ALA A 61 0.04 -14.52 -9.07
C ALA A 61 -1.21 -15.01 -8.32
N ALA A 62 -1.10 -15.19 -7.00
CA ALA A 62 -2.22 -15.55 -6.14
C ALA A 62 -3.14 -14.36 -5.81
N GLY A 63 -2.84 -13.14 -6.29
CA GLY A 63 -3.62 -11.94 -6.04
C GLY A 63 -3.27 -11.19 -4.76
N ASN A 64 -2.20 -11.57 -4.07
CA ASN A 64 -1.68 -10.80 -2.95
C ASN A 64 -1.07 -9.48 -3.43
N VAL A 65 -1.55 -8.37 -2.89
CA VAL A 65 -1.09 -7.02 -3.21
C VAL A 65 -0.35 -6.44 -2.01
N GLN A 66 0.79 -5.84 -2.27
CA GLN A 66 1.49 -5.02 -1.29
C GLN A 66 1.94 -3.71 -1.92
N LEU A 67 1.73 -2.61 -1.20
CA LEU A 67 2.23 -1.28 -1.53
C LEU A 67 2.90 -0.71 -0.29
N THR A 68 4.13 -0.24 -0.43
CA THR A 68 4.88 0.46 0.61
C THR A 68 5.17 1.88 0.14
N ILE A 69 4.78 2.86 0.94
CA ILE A 69 4.97 4.29 0.70
C ILE A 69 6.07 4.76 1.64
N ASN A 70 7.14 5.34 1.09
CA ASN A 70 8.18 5.99 1.90
C ASN A 70 7.65 7.35 2.40
N LEU A 71 7.43 7.49 3.72
CA LEU A 71 6.89 8.71 4.32
C LEU A 71 7.88 9.87 4.30
N ASP A 72 9.21 9.60 4.24
CA ASP A 72 10.22 10.64 4.04
C ASP A 72 10.09 11.36 2.71
N SER A 73 9.45 10.71 1.73
CA SER A 73 9.25 11.27 0.40
C SER A 73 8.02 12.18 0.27
N VAL A 74 7.44 12.60 1.39
CA VAL A 74 6.31 13.54 1.40
C VAL A 74 6.66 14.81 0.66
N GLU A 75 5.79 15.23 -0.26
CA GLU A 75 5.98 16.43 -1.09
C GLU A 75 4.76 17.33 -1.01
N THR A 76 4.99 18.55 -0.55
CA THR A 76 3.99 19.59 -0.37
C THR A 76 4.31 20.88 -1.14
N LEU A 77 5.35 20.86 -1.98
CA LEU A 77 5.91 22.00 -2.71
C LEU A 77 6.50 23.10 -1.80
N ILE A 78 6.66 22.83 -0.50
CA ILE A 78 7.26 23.73 0.47
C ILE A 78 8.23 22.93 1.35
N ALA A 79 9.52 23.13 1.16
CA ALA A 79 10.57 22.32 1.79
C ALA A 79 10.47 22.27 3.32
N VAL A 80 10.29 23.44 3.99
CA VAL A 80 10.14 23.50 5.44
C VAL A 80 8.87 22.77 5.94
N ARG A 81 7.82 22.71 5.14
CA ARG A 81 6.62 21.94 5.47
C ARG A 81 6.87 20.44 5.32
N ASN A 82 7.60 20.03 4.29
CA ASN A 82 8.01 18.63 4.13
C ASN A 82 8.81 18.16 5.36
N GLU A 83 9.78 18.96 5.84
CA GLU A 83 10.52 18.68 7.08
C GLU A 83 9.59 18.51 8.28
N ARG A 84 8.73 19.49 8.52
CA ARG A 84 7.78 19.45 9.65
C ARG A 84 6.85 18.27 9.61
N MET A 85 6.39 17.85 8.41
CA MET A 85 5.56 16.67 8.26
C MET A 85 6.33 15.38 8.58
N ARG A 86 7.59 15.28 8.17
CA ARG A 86 8.45 14.15 8.53
C ARG A 86 8.66 14.05 10.04
N GLU A 87 8.99 15.18 10.67
CA GLU A 87 9.36 15.21 12.08
C GLU A 87 8.14 15.16 13.02
N LEU A 88 7.14 16.02 12.77
CA LEU A 88 6.06 16.24 13.73
C LEU A 88 4.81 15.40 13.45
N LEU A 89 4.54 15.06 12.17
CA LEU A 89 3.33 14.31 11.82
C LEU A 89 3.62 12.82 11.75
N PHE A 90 4.58 12.43 10.92
CA PHE A 90 4.82 11.02 10.62
C PHE A 90 5.85 10.36 11.54
N ASP A 91 6.73 11.15 12.20
CA ASP A 91 7.90 10.63 12.93
C ASP A 91 8.64 9.59 12.08
N THR A 92 9.14 10.01 10.91
CA THR A 92 9.68 9.09 9.90
C THR A 92 10.94 8.37 10.35
N VAL A 93 11.59 8.83 11.44
CA VAL A 93 12.70 8.12 12.09
C VAL A 93 12.20 6.82 12.72
N THR A 94 11.04 6.86 13.37
CA THR A 94 10.42 5.70 14.03
C THR A 94 9.53 4.92 13.06
N PHE A 95 8.79 5.62 12.20
CA PHE A 95 7.81 5.08 11.26
C PHE A 95 8.14 5.52 9.83
N PRO A 96 9.14 4.92 9.18
CA PRO A 96 9.63 5.40 7.87
C PRO A 96 8.66 5.14 6.71
N SER A 97 7.68 4.27 6.90
CA SER A 97 6.78 3.86 5.81
C SER A 97 5.34 3.64 6.25
N ALA A 98 4.42 3.83 5.31
CA ALA A 98 3.07 3.28 5.37
C ALA A 98 2.98 2.05 4.47
N GLN A 99 2.24 1.03 4.91
CA GLN A 99 2.06 -0.22 4.17
C GLN A 99 0.58 -0.49 3.92
N LEU A 100 0.28 -0.91 2.70
CA LEU A 100 -1.05 -1.36 2.32
C LEU A 100 -0.96 -2.80 1.82
N THR A 101 -1.83 -3.66 2.34
CA THR A 101 -1.97 -5.03 1.88
C THR A 101 -3.41 -5.33 1.53
N ALA A 102 -3.61 -6.10 0.47
CA ALA A 102 -4.92 -6.53 0.03
C ALA A 102 -4.84 -7.90 -0.66
N GLN A 103 -5.99 -8.56 -0.78
CA GLN A 103 -6.15 -9.77 -1.58
C GLN A 103 -7.14 -9.48 -2.69
N VAL A 104 -6.69 -9.61 -3.94
CA VAL A 104 -7.52 -9.50 -5.15
C VAL A 104 -7.82 -10.90 -5.66
N ALA A 105 -9.06 -11.16 -6.04
CA ALA A 105 -9.40 -12.45 -6.65
C ALA A 105 -8.62 -12.62 -7.98
N PRO A 106 -7.95 -13.75 -8.22
CA PRO A 106 -7.20 -13.98 -9.45
C PRO A 106 -8.01 -13.79 -10.73
N ALA A 107 -9.32 -14.05 -10.67
CA ALA A 107 -10.23 -13.80 -11.79
C ALA A 107 -10.32 -12.33 -12.19
N VAL A 108 -10.23 -11.39 -11.24
CA VAL A 108 -10.22 -9.94 -11.48
C VAL A 108 -8.94 -9.55 -12.24
N LEU A 109 -7.79 -10.08 -11.80
CA LEU A 109 -6.51 -9.83 -12.45
C LEU A 109 -6.48 -10.43 -13.87
N ALA A 110 -6.97 -11.65 -14.03
CA ALA A 110 -7.04 -12.32 -15.32
C ALA A 110 -7.95 -11.60 -16.32
N GLU A 111 -9.07 -11.04 -15.86
CA GLU A 111 -9.97 -10.26 -16.72
C GLU A 111 -9.34 -8.92 -17.10
N ALA A 112 -8.76 -8.22 -16.14
CA ALA A 112 -8.04 -6.97 -16.41
C ALA A 112 -6.86 -7.20 -17.38
N ALA A 113 -6.05 -8.25 -17.17
CA ALA A 113 -4.88 -8.55 -18.01
C ALA A 113 -5.22 -8.77 -19.51
N LYS A 114 -6.48 -9.14 -19.83
CA LYS A 114 -6.99 -9.23 -21.21
C LYS A 114 -7.37 -7.86 -21.82
N GLY A 115 -7.12 -6.75 -21.12
CA GLY A 115 -7.52 -5.41 -21.54
C GLY A 115 -8.92 -5.01 -21.03
N GLY A 116 -9.46 -5.74 -20.06
CA GLY A 116 -10.74 -5.44 -19.44
C GLY A 116 -10.67 -4.29 -18.43
N ILE A 117 -11.84 -3.75 -18.08
CA ILE A 117 -12.02 -2.78 -16.99
C ILE A 117 -12.87 -3.47 -15.92
N VAL A 118 -12.30 -3.59 -14.72
CA VAL A 118 -12.98 -4.25 -13.59
C VAL A 118 -13.05 -3.31 -12.41
N THR A 119 -14.25 -3.18 -11.81
CA THR A 119 -14.41 -2.49 -10.52
C THR A 119 -14.52 -3.53 -9.42
N ALA A 120 -13.77 -3.35 -8.35
CA ALA A 120 -13.78 -4.22 -7.19
C ALA A 120 -13.78 -3.41 -5.89
N GLU A 121 -14.47 -3.90 -4.87
CA GLU A 121 -14.33 -3.40 -3.51
C GLU A 121 -13.43 -4.36 -2.73
N LEU A 122 -12.34 -3.85 -2.18
CA LEU A 122 -11.31 -4.63 -1.51
C LEU A 122 -11.19 -4.22 -0.04
N PRO A 123 -11.15 -5.18 0.88
CA PRO A 123 -10.68 -4.92 2.24
C PRO A 123 -9.16 -4.70 2.20
N VAL A 124 -8.73 -3.45 2.30
CA VAL A 124 -7.31 -3.07 2.33
C VAL A 124 -6.89 -2.83 3.77
N ILE A 125 -5.85 -3.51 4.22
CA ILE A 125 -5.23 -3.24 5.52
C ILE A 125 -4.21 -2.13 5.31
N LEU A 126 -4.41 -1.00 5.97
CA LEU A 126 -3.46 0.11 6.05
C LEU A 126 -2.74 0.05 7.40
N SER A 127 -1.42 -0.10 7.35
CA SER A 127 -0.52 0.07 8.50
C SER A 127 0.16 1.44 8.37
N LEU A 128 -0.09 2.34 9.32
CA LEU A 128 0.42 3.70 9.34
C LEU A 128 0.72 4.11 10.79
N HIS A 129 1.92 4.66 11.03
CA HIS A 129 2.33 5.18 12.33
C HIS A 129 2.13 4.15 13.47
N GLY A 130 2.50 2.87 13.20
CA GLY A 130 2.41 1.76 14.14
C GLY A 130 0.99 1.26 14.44
N LYS A 131 -0.04 1.74 13.72
CA LYS A 131 -1.43 1.28 13.84
C LYS A 131 -1.94 0.69 12.54
N GLU A 132 -2.83 -0.29 12.65
CA GLU A 132 -3.45 -0.94 11.49
C GLU A 132 -4.95 -0.74 11.49
N LYS A 133 -5.50 -0.56 10.30
CA LYS A 133 -6.94 -0.47 10.08
C LYS A 133 -7.32 -1.07 8.73
N THR A 134 -8.38 -1.88 8.72
CA THR A 134 -8.99 -2.36 7.47
C THR A 134 -9.95 -1.33 6.92
N LEU A 135 -9.76 -0.93 5.67
CA LEU A 135 -10.57 0.05 4.96
C LEU A 135 -11.23 -0.60 3.74
N PRO A 136 -12.54 -0.46 3.54
CA PRO A 136 -13.19 -0.88 2.31
C PRO A 136 -12.85 0.13 1.20
N ILE A 137 -12.02 -0.27 0.24
CA ILE A 137 -11.58 0.60 -0.86
C ILE A 137 -12.15 0.08 -2.17
N SER A 138 -12.93 0.92 -2.84
CA SER A 138 -13.38 0.65 -4.21
C SER A 138 -12.31 1.07 -5.19
N VAL A 139 -11.86 0.14 -6.04
CA VAL A 139 -10.85 0.37 -7.07
C VAL A 139 -11.38 0.03 -8.45
N VAL A 140 -10.87 0.74 -9.45
CA VAL A 140 -11.02 0.39 -10.86
C VAL A 140 -9.68 -0.13 -11.35
N VAL A 141 -9.66 -1.33 -11.87
CA VAL A 141 -8.49 -1.96 -12.49
C VAL A 141 -8.69 -1.97 -13.99
N VAL A 142 -7.76 -1.37 -14.73
CA VAL A 142 -7.76 -1.29 -16.19
C VAL A 142 -6.55 -2.04 -16.72
N GLY A 143 -6.76 -3.03 -17.56
CA GLY A 143 -5.69 -3.68 -18.30
C GLY A 143 -5.23 -2.85 -19.48
N GLU A 144 -3.96 -2.56 -19.55
CA GLU A 144 -3.34 -1.95 -20.72
C GLU A 144 -2.90 -3.06 -21.69
N GLY A 145 -3.05 -2.86 -22.99
CA GLY A 145 -2.82 -3.90 -24.01
C GLY A 145 -1.40 -4.49 -24.06
N ASN A 146 -0.50 -3.99 -23.23
CA ASN A 146 0.88 -4.46 -23.06
C ASN A 146 1.08 -5.39 -21.82
N GLY A 147 -0.02 -5.84 -21.20
CA GLY A 147 -0.01 -6.66 -19.99
C GLY A 147 0.17 -5.90 -18.69
N SER A 148 0.26 -4.56 -18.72
CA SER A 148 0.27 -3.73 -17.52
C SER A 148 -1.14 -3.54 -16.96
N LEU A 149 -1.22 -3.26 -15.64
CA LEU A 149 -2.45 -2.98 -14.94
C LEU A 149 -2.41 -1.57 -14.35
N ARG A 150 -3.41 -0.75 -14.67
CA ARG A 150 -3.60 0.55 -14.04
C ARG A 150 -4.72 0.48 -13.02
N VAL A 151 -4.43 0.94 -11.81
CA VAL A 151 -5.35 0.87 -10.67
C VAL A 151 -5.66 2.28 -10.19
N PHE A 152 -6.94 2.60 -10.04
CA PHE A 152 -7.41 3.86 -9.49
C PHE A 152 -8.33 3.61 -8.30
N THR A 153 -8.32 4.51 -7.33
CA THR A 153 -9.45 4.58 -6.40
C THR A 153 -10.68 5.10 -7.13
N ALA A 154 -11.79 4.36 -7.09
CA ALA A 154 -13.04 4.76 -7.75
C ALA A 154 -13.66 6.05 -7.15
N ARG A 155 -13.29 6.35 -5.92
CA ARG A 155 -13.65 7.56 -5.15
C ARG A 155 -12.55 7.85 -4.13
N PRO A 156 -12.41 9.10 -3.62
CA PRO A 156 -11.45 9.39 -2.56
C PRO A 156 -11.69 8.52 -1.33
N VAL A 157 -10.61 7.99 -0.75
CA VAL A 157 -10.63 7.26 0.52
C VAL A 157 -10.47 8.28 1.64
N LEU A 158 -11.39 8.30 2.61
CA LEU A 158 -11.28 9.19 3.75
C LEU A 158 -10.46 8.50 4.87
N ILE A 159 -9.30 9.04 5.15
CA ILE A 159 -8.44 8.63 6.27
C ILE A 159 -8.68 9.60 7.42
N ASN A 160 -8.96 9.08 8.63
CA ASN A 160 -9.00 9.90 9.82
C ASN A 160 -7.64 9.80 10.54
N ALA A 161 -6.95 10.93 10.71
CA ALA A 161 -5.65 10.99 11.38
C ALA A 161 -5.68 10.40 12.81
N ALA A 162 -6.80 10.55 13.52
CA ALA A 162 -7.00 9.99 14.87
C ALA A 162 -6.92 8.46 14.92
N ASP A 163 -7.41 7.78 13.87
CA ASP A 163 -7.36 6.31 13.79
C ASP A 163 -5.92 5.77 13.82
N PHE A 164 -4.97 6.59 13.41
CA PHE A 164 -3.55 6.25 13.34
C PHE A 164 -2.67 6.98 14.36
N GLY A 165 -3.30 7.70 15.34
CA GLY A 165 -2.57 8.41 16.40
C GLY A 165 -1.81 9.64 15.90
N LEU A 166 -2.21 10.20 14.76
CA LEU A 166 -1.57 11.37 14.15
C LEU A 166 -2.15 12.71 14.62
N GLU A 167 -3.13 12.72 15.53
CA GLU A 167 -3.79 13.96 16.00
C GLU A 167 -2.82 14.95 16.64
N SER A 168 -1.87 14.45 17.46
CA SER A 168 -0.85 15.30 18.10
C SER A 168 0.05 15.96 17.07
N GLY A 169 0.43 15.23 16.00
CA GLY A 169 1.20 15.74 14.89
C GLY A 169 0.43 16.79 14.08
N VAL A 170 -0.85 16.53 13.78
CA VAL A 170 -1.73 17.51 13.13
C VAL A 170 -1.82 18.79 13.98
N LYS A 171 -1.98 18.67 15.30
CA LYS A 171 -2.02 19.81 16.22
C LYS A 171 -0.70 20.58 16.23
N ALA A 172 0.43 19.88 16.28
CA ALA A 172 1.76 20.52 16.23
C ALA A 172 1.97 21.30 14.93
N LEU A 173 1.57 20.73 13.77
CA LEU A 173 1.60 21.43 12.50
C LEU A 173 0.70 22.66 12.47
N GLN A 174 -0.50 22.57 13.05
CA GLN A 174 -1.44 23.66 13.19
C GLN A 174 -0.84 24.82 13.97
N ASP A 175 -0.24 24.54 15.14
CA ASP A 175 0.32 25.53 16.05
C ASP A 175 1.53 26.24 15.43
N ILE A 176 2.47 25.50 14.85
CA ILE A 176 3.66 26.08 14.25
C ILE A 176 3.36 26.90 12.99
N ALA A 177 2.25 26.63 12.33
CA ALA A 177 1.79 27.39 11.16
C ALA A 177 0.85 28.56 11.54
N GLY A 178 0.47 28.69 12.81
CA GLY A 178 -0.46 29.73 13.28
C GLY A 178 -1.87 29.59 12.69
N LEU A 179 -2.31 28.36 12.41
CA LEU A 179 -3.61 28.09 11.80
C LEU A 179 -4.71 27.91 12.85
N ARG A 180 -5.96 28.28 12.52
CA ARG A 180 -7.11 28.05 13.40
C ARG A 180 -7.42 26.55 13.50
N ALA A 181 -7.33 25.83 12.40
CA ALA A 181 -7.65 24.41 12.31
C ALA A 181 -6.91 23.72 11.16
N ILE A 182 -6.62 22.44 11.35
CA ILE A 182 -6.31 21.48 10.28
C ILE A 182 -7.26 20.29 10.49
N SER A 183 -7.93 19.86 9.41
CA SER A 183 -8.85 18.72 9.47
C SER A 183 -8.12 17.41 9.75
N ASN A 184 -8.67 16.58 10.65
CA ASN A 184 -8.24 15.20 10.83
C ASN A 184 -8.77 14.25 9.73
N ALA A 185 -9.79 14.68 8.98
CA ALA A 185 -10.30 13.93 7.82
C ALA A 185 -9.49 14.29 6.57
N VAL A 186 -8.79 13.30 6.04
CA VAL A 186 -7.84 13.43 4.93
C VAL A 186 -8.33 12.60 3.75
N PRO A 187 -8.83 13.22 2.68
CA PRO A 187 -9.14 12.52 1.44
C PRO A 187 -7.85 12.07 0.75
N VAL A 188 -7.82 10.81 0.31
CA VAL A 188 -6.69 10.20 -0.40
C VAL A 188 -7.17 9.62 -1.73
N THR A 189 -6.41 9.87 -2.79
CA THR A 189 -6.61 9.25 -4.09
C THR A 189 -5.36 8.53 -4.54
N VAL A 190 -5.54 7.42 -5.26
CA VAL A 190 -4.46 6.56 -5.73
C VAL A 190 -4.60 6.34 -7.22
N GLN A 191 -3.48 6.45 -7.93
CA GLN A 191 -3.30 6.02 -9.31
C GLN A 191 -1.99 5.25 -9.39
N LEU A 192 -2.06 3.95 -9.67
CA LEU A 192 -0.89 3.07 -9.71
C LEU A 192 -0.79 2.41 -11.08
N LEU A 193 0.42 2.28 -11.60
CA LEU A 193 0.72 1.45 -12.76
C LEU A 193 1.58 0.27 -12.31
N PHE A 194 1.09 -0.92 -12.56
CA PHE A 194 1.83 -2.15 -12.37
C PHE A 194 2.23 -2.72 -13.72
N VAL A 195 3.51 -3.03 -13.89
CA VAL A 195 4.08 -3.64 -15.08
C VAL A 195 4.48 -5.08 -14.79
N GLN A 196 4.48 -5.95 -15.80
CA GLN A 196 4.91 -7.35 -15.60
C GLN A 196 6.33 -7.40 -15.06
N ALA A 197 6.53 -8.18 -14.01
CA ALA A 197 7.86 -8.44 -13.46
C ALA A 197 8.72 -9.17 -14.50
N LYS A 198 10.00 -8.83 -14.54
CA LYS A 198 10.95 -9.40 -15.51
C LYS A 198 11.57 -10.68 -14.96
#